data_068e0cfa922478e07e4d94a62c472688
#
_entry.id   068e0cfa922478e07e4d94a62c472688
#
_cell.length_a   1.000
_cell.length_b   1.000
_cell.length_c   1.000
_cell.angle_alpha   90.00
_cell.angle_beta   90.00
_cell.angle_gamma   90.00
#
_symmetry.space_group_name_H-M   'P 1'
#
loop_
_entity.id
_entity.type
_entity.pdbx_description
1 polymer ?
#
loop_
_entity_poly.entity_id
_entity_poly.type
_entity_poly.pdbx_seq_one_letter_code
_entity_poly.pdbx_strand_id
1 'polypeptide(L)'
;MRRAVLAAVAVATVLMASATAVADPPGPVGTGDPVINLAGGFTYTIISTGCSDSVTSTESGGTFPMPEDFDANVVFTAGDETWLISNHELTQPRPGDFQGDAGKCAVPEQTPGDGDSDGSGSVSRIVLAKDGVTVLRRELITTGLHDNCAGAKTPWNTYLTNEEFPFLNDPDKLSGWVWEIDPATGAETRLTGMGRFSHEQEARVGKNWYLTNDRGNYQYLFKFVPDRANDLTTGSLYGLSFDRATNSGHWVGPLDPFNAEADMVAKAGPPTAANSFEKAEGMVTAPTGDAVVFTESGALPNPGNVWKLTDLDKETVHGEIIVAGSFAQMARPDNIRFTDAGDLFIMEDHGSADFAQPGTGGANEIWVLPRGETGAENLELFATLPNRFEPTGMWFSNNNRIMYLSVQADPPFQSRVIAIQRTGGNFNQPYDR
;
A
#
# COMPACT_ATOMS: atom_id res chain seq x y z
N MET A 1 38.35 30.28 -57.43
CA MET A 1 37.95 30.82 -56.11
C MET A 1 37.11 29.76 -55.41
N ARG A 2 37.74 29.00 -54.51
CA ARG A 2 37.06 27.98 -53.68
C ARG A 2 36.77 28.60 -52.31
N ARG A 3 35.49 28.71 -51.95
CA ARG A 3 35.08 29.15 -50.60
C ARG A 3 35.06 27.92 -49.69
N ALA A 4 35.87 27.95 -48.63
CA ALA A 4 35.83 27.00 -47.54
C ALA A 4 34.69 27.39 -46.58
N VAL A 5 33.80 26.43 -46.28
CA VAL A 5 32.80 26.56 -45.22
C VAL A 5 33.38 25.95 -43.96
N LEU A 6 33.60 26.76 -42.94
CA LEU A 6 33.93 26.29 -41.60
C LEU A 6 32.62 25.87 -40.90
N ALA A 7 32.51 24.62 -40.55
CA ALA A 7 31.46 24.12 -39.63
C ALA A 7 31.96 24.28 -38.18
N ALA A 8 31.27 25.10 -37.41
CA ALA A 8 31.50 25.21 -35.97
C ALA A 8 30.81 24.05 -35.26
N VAL A 9 31.55 23.19 -34.61
CA VAL A 9 31.06 22.16 -33.71
C VAL A 9 30.84 22.78 -32.35
N ALA A 10 29.59 22.92 -31.92
CA ALA A 10 29.26 23.32 -30.55
C ALA A 10 29.37 22.06 -29.66
N VAL A 11 30.34 22.06 -28.76
CA VAL A 11 30.44 21.05 -27.69
C VAL A 11 29.51 21.50 -26.57
N ALA A 12 28.39 20.82 -26.42
CA ALA A 12 27.53 20.96 -25.26
C ALA A 12 28.18 20.23 -24.06
N THR A 13 28.69 20.99 -23.11
CA THR A 13 29.16 20.44 -21.83
C THR A 13 27.92 20.14 -20.96
N VAL A 14 27.54 18.86 -20.84
CA VAL A 14 26.55 18.42 -19.88
C VAL A 14 27.23 18.52 -18.52
N LEU A 15 26.84 19.48 -17.70
CA LEU A 15 27.11 19.45 -16.27
C LEU A 15 26.26 18.34 -15.64
N MET A 16 26.90 17.20 -15.35
CA MET A 16 26.32 16.24 -14.42
C MET A 16 26.41 16.89 -13.03
N ALA A 17 25.26 17.26 -12.48
CA ALA A 17 25.17 17.56 -11.07
C ALA A 17 25.44 16.23 -10.33
N SER A 18 26.56 16.16 -9.64
CA SER A 18 26.87 15.07 -8.74
C SER A 18 25.87 15.14 -7.58
N ALA A 19 24.97 14.16 -7.48
CA ALA A 19 24.22 13.94 -6.25
C ALA A 19 25.24 13.82 -5.12
N THR A 20 25.20 14.74 -4.18
CA THR A 20 25.97 14.64 -2.94
C THR A 20 25.40 13.45 -2.17
N ALA A 21 26.19 12.38 -2.04
CA ALA A 21 25.88 11.29 -1.16
C ALA A 21 25.61 11.85 0.24
N VAL A 22 24.39 11.69 0.72
CA VAL A 22 24.01 11.99 2.09
C VAL A 22 24.82 11.02 2.97
N ALA A 23 25.60 11.54 3.90
CA ALA A 23 26.38 10.72 4.82
C ALA A 23 25.41 9.87 5.66
N ASP A 24 25.69 8.57 5.78
CA ASP A 24 24.92 7.64 6.61
C ASP A 24 24.72 8.21 8.02
N PRO A 25 23.47 8.33 8.50
CA PRO A 25 23.23 8.60 9.91
C PRO A 25 23.71 7.41 10.73
N PRO A 26 24.20 7.63 11.98
CA PRO A 26 24.56 6.52 12.85
C PRO A 26 23.32 5.65 13.08
N GLY A 27 23.39 4.38 12.68
CA GLY A 27 22.35 3.40 12.88
C GLY A 27 21.98 3.22 14.37
N PRO A 28 20.79 2.71 14.68
CA PRO A 28 20.40 2.46 16.07
C PRO A 28 21.38 1.51 16.71
N VAL A 29 21.78 1.85 17.93
CA VAL A 29 22.70 1.04 18.73
C VAL A 29 21.98 -0.27 19.08
N GLY A 30 22.35 -1.38 18.44
CA GLY A 30 22.17 -2.64 19.09
C GLY A 30 21.38 -3.77 18.44
N THR A 31 21.32 -3.96 17.12
CA THR A 31 20.89 -5.26 16.55
C THR A 31 21.53 -5.64 15.21
N GLY A 32 22.58 -5.01 14.76
CA GLY A 32 23.39 -5.56 13.66
C GLY A 32 22.83 -5.46 12.23
N ASP A 33 21.52 -5.21 12.03
CA ASP A 33 20.90 -5.05 10.72
C ASP A 33 20.16 -3.72 10.64
N PRO A 34 20.65 -2.74 9.85
CA PRO A 34 19.85 -1.56 9.55
C PRO A 34 18.67 -2.00 8.67
N VAL A 35 17.46 -1.95 9.20
CA VAL A 35 16.23 -2.24 8.46
C VAL A 35 15.99 -1.18 7.40
N ILE A 36 16.36 0.07 7.68
CA ILE A 36 16.06 1.23 6.84
C ILE A 36 17.10 2.34 7.06
N ASN A 37 17.57 2.93 5.98
CA ASN A 37 18.39 4.14 6.00
C ASN A 37 17.50 5.36 5.77
N LEU A 38 17.34 6.20 6.78
CA LEU A 38 16.50 7.39 6.74
C LEU A 38 17.26 8.63 6.31
N ALA A 39 16.56 9.58 5.70
CA ALA A 39 17.07 10.94 5.51
C ALA A 39 17.52 11.58 6.83
N GLY A 40 18.43 12.55 6.76
CA GLY A 40 18.96 13.26 7.93
C GLY A 40 17.84 13.90 8.77
N GLY A 41 17.96 13.85 10.09
CA GLY A 41 16.98 14.42 11.02
C GLY A 41 15.83 13.49 11.39
N PHE A 42 15.88 12.23 10.98
CA PHE A 42 14.89 11.20 11.37
C PHE A 42 15.56 10.07 12.13
N THR A 43 14.77 9.45 13.02
CA THR A 43 15.14 8.25 13.78
C THR A 43 13.98 7.30 13.79
N TYR A 44 14.22 6.01 14.06
CA TYR A 44 13.15 5.04 14.22
C TYR A 44 13.31 4.17 15.46
N THR A 45 12.18 3.60 15.90
CA THR A 45 12.08 2.61 16.97
C THR A 45 11.32 1.40 16.44
N ILE A 46 11.82 0.19 16.67
CA ILE A 46 11.10 -1.04 16.33
C ILE A 46 9.95 -1.22 17.33
N ILE A 47 8.72 -1.32 16.81
CA ILE A 47 7.49 -1.48 17.59
C ILE A 47 7.13 -2.96 17.74
N SER A 48 7.29 -3.73 16.64
CA SER A 48 7.04 -5.16 16.66
C SER A 48 7.92 -5.88 15.65
N THR A 49 8.21 -7.15 15.92
CA THR A 49 8.98 -8.04 15.06
C THR A 49 8.24 -9.36 14.95
N GLY A 50 7.94 -9.78 13.73
CA GLY A 50 7.33 -11.07 13.44
C GLY A 50 8.15 -12.23 14.01
N CYS A 51 7.54 -13.35 14.32
CA CYS A 51 8.11 -14.53 14.97
C CYS A 51 8.80 -14.28 16.32
N SER A 52 9.41 -13.13 16.55
CA SER A 52 10.20 -12.82 17.76
C SER A 52 9.37 -12.27 18.90
N ASP A 53 8.38 -11.46 18.60
CA ASP A 53 7.43 -10.97 19.60
C ASP A 53 6.30 -11.96 19.83
N SER A 54 5.53 -11.74 20.88
CA SER A 54 4.33 -12.53 21.20
C SER A 54 3.09 -11.68 21.10
N VAL A 55 1.99 -12.30 20.66
CA VAL A 55 0.66 -11.72 20.55
C VAL A 55 -0.35 -12.58 21.31
N THR A 56 -1.35 -11.96 21.95
CA THR A 56 -2.42 -12.67 22.65
C THR A 56 -3.72 -12.56 21.86
N SER A 57 -4.34 -13.68 21.51
CA SER A 57 -5.65 -13.69 20.87
C SER A 57 -6.74 -13.15 21.79
N THR A 58 -7.52 -12.21 21.32
CA THR A 58 -8.65 -11.65 22.07
C THR A 58 -9.81 -12.64 22.17
N GLU A 59 -9.90 -13.57 21.24
CA GLU A 59 -10.94 -14.59 21.19
C GLU A 59 -10.64 -15.76 22.14
N SER A 60 -9.49 -16.42 21.93
CA SER A 60 -9.13 -17.63 22.71
C SER A 60 -8.39 -17.35 24.01
N GLY A 61 -7.78 -16.17 24.16
CA GLY A 61 -6.84 -15.84 25.23
C GLY A 61 -5.49 -16.56 25.10
N GLY A 62 -5.28 -17.33 24.01
CA GLY A 62 -4.01 -18.00 23.73
C GLY A 62 -2.91 -17.01 23.34
N THR A 63 -1.65 -17.38 23.63
CA THR A 63 -0.46 -16.60 23.25
C THR A 63 0.27 -17.32 22.14
N PHE A 64 0.60 -16.59 21.09
CA PHE A 64 1.25 -17.07 19.86
C PHE A 64 2.48 -16.21 19.54
N PRO A 65 3.42 -16.70 18.71
CA PRO A 65 4.37 -15.82 18.03
C PRO A 65 3.61 -14.76 17.23
N MET A 66 4.14 -13.55 17.16
CA MET A 66 3.60 -12.49 16.29
C MET A 66 3.66 -12.96 14.84
N PRO A 67 2.56 -12.93 14.08
CA PRO A 67 2.62 -13.28 12.67
C PRO A 67 3.60 -12.41 11.88
N GLU A 68 4.13 -12.96 10.81
CA GLU A 68 5.00 -12.26 9.87
C GLU A 68 4.19 -11.40 8.88
N ASP A 69 4.88 -10.85 7.91
CA ASP A 69 4.34 -10.06 6.79
C ASP A 69 3.34 -9.01 7.24
N PHE A 70 3.85 -8.12 8.11
CA PHE A 70 3.12 -6.91 8.41
C PHE A 70 2.91 -6.11 7.13
N ASP A 71 1.66 -5.84 6.80
CA ASP A 71 1.29 -4.96 5.71
C ASP A 71 0.60 -3.70 6.24
N ALA A 72 -0.62 -3.39 5.83
CA ALA A 72 -1.29 -2.15 6.21
C ALA A 72 -1.21 -1.83 7.69
N ASN A 73 -0.96 -0.57 7.99
CA ASN A 73 -1.09 0.00 9.32
C ASN A 73 -2.17 1.07 9.33
N VAL A 74 -3.01 1.08 10.36
CA VAL A 74 -3.99 2.15 10.60
C VAL A 74 -4.00 2.54 12.07
N VAL A 75 -4.00 3.85 12.33
CA VAL A 75 -3.95 4.39 13.69
C VAL A 75 -5.35 4.76 14.21
N PHE A 76 -5.65 4.27 15.41
CA PHE A 76 -6.83 4.65 16.20
C PHE A 76 -6.38 5.22 17.54
N THR A 77 -7.23 6.02 18.17
CA THR A 77 -7.00 6.59 19.52
C THR A 77 -8.10 6.13 20.44
N ALA A 78 -7.74 5.57 21.58
CA ALA A 78 -8.65 5.11 22.63
C ALA A 78 -8.19 5.63 24.00
N GLY A 79 -8.74 6.78 24.42
CA GLY A 79 -8.31 7.46 25.62
C GLY A 79 -6.84 7.92 25.53
N ASP A 80 -6.00 7.45 26.43
CA ASP A 80 -4.55 7.73 26.43
C ASP A 80 -3.73 6.67 25.67
N GLU A 81 -4.37 5.71 25.00
CA GLU A 81 -3.72 4.70 24.19
C GLU A 81 -3.76 5.07 22.70
N THR A 82 -2.72 4.72 21.97
CA THR A 82 -2.70 4.66 20.52
C THR A 82 -2.77 3.19 20.10
N TRP A 83 -3.74 2.86 19.28
CA TRP A 83 -3.87 1.52 18.70
C TRP A 83 -3.38 1.55 17.27
N LEU A 84 -2.37 0.75 16.99
CA LEU A 84 -1.90 0.48 15.64
C LEU A 84 -2.48 -0.86 15.22
N ILE A 85 -3.35 -0.83 14.23
CA ILE A 85 -3.94 -2.02 13.63
C ILE A 85 -3.09 -2.38 12.43
N SER A 86 -2.63 -3.62 12.36
CA SER A 86 -1.77 -4.11 11.28
C SER A 86 -2.30 -5.39 10.67
N ASN A 87 -2.30 -5.47 9.35
CA ASN A 87 -2.52 -6.70 8.61
C ASN A 87 -1.28 -7.59 8.65
N HIS A 88 -1.51 -8.88 8.45
CA HIS A 88 -0.49 -9.89 8.21
C HIS A 88 -0.85 -10.62 6.91
N GLU A 89 -0.16 -10.26 5.85
CA GLU A 89 -0.35 -10.76 4.50
C GLU A 89 0.28 -12.16 4.36
N LEU A 90 -0.45 -13.15 4.81
CA LEU A 90 0.02 -14.54 4.85
C LEU A 90 -0.90 -15.45 4.06
N THR A 91 -0.29 -16.25 3.18
CA THR A 91 -0.93 -17.38 2.51
C THR A 91 -0.51 -18.70 3.16
N GLN A 92 -1.42 -19.64 3.34
CA GLN A 92 -1.05 -21.01 3.73
C GLN A 92 -0.29 -21.68 2.60
N PRO A 93 0.86 -22.32 2.86
CA PRO A 93 1.53 -23.12 1.86
C PRO A 93 0.65 -24.35 1.56
N ARG A 94 -0.05 -24.33 0.43
CA ARG A 94 -0.75 -25.48 -0.13
C ARG A 94 0.11 -26.13 -1.22
N PRO A 95 -0.05 -27.43 -1.52
CA PRO A 95 0.57 -28.01 -2.69
C PRO A 95 0.09 -27.26 -3.96
N GLY A 96 0.95 -26.43 -4.52
CA GLY A 96 0.69 -25.63 -5.71
C GLY A 96 0.55 -24.13 -5.50
N ASP A 97 0.51 -23.64 -4.25
CA ASP A 97 0.51 -22.21 -3.94
C ASP A 97 1.94 -21.61 -3.99
N PHE A 98 2.01 -20.28 -4.11
CA PHE A 98 3.27 -19.55 -4.08
C PHE A 98 4.06 -19.90 -2.81
N GLN A 99 5.34 -20.23 -2.96
CA GLN A 99 6.20 -20.65 -1.84
C GLN A 99 6.65 -19.48 -0.94
N GLY A 100 6.00 -18.30 -1.02
CA GLY A 100 6.42 -17.09 -0.34
C GLY A 100 6.52 -17.24 1.18
N ASP A 101 5.59 -17.98 1.79
CA ASP A 101 5.44 -18.04 3.25
C ASP A 101 6.21 -19.19 3.93
N ALA A 102 7.00 -19.95 3.20
CA ALA A 102 7.77 -21.05 3.77
C ALA A 102 8.80 -20.52 4.80
N GLY A 103 8.55 -20.80 6.06
CA GLY A 103 9.40 -20.36 7.19
C GLY A 103 8.92 -19.10 7.90
N LYS A 104 7.81 -18.49 7.47
CA LYS A 104 7.15 -17.37 8.17
C LYS A 104 6.26 -17.90 9.30
N CYS A 105 6.10 -17.12 10.35
CA CYS A 105 5.22 -17.46 11.46
C CYS A 105 3.80 -16.99 11.14
N ALA A 106 2.90 -17.94 11.03
CA ALA A 106 1.46 -17.71 10.95
C ALA A 106 0.79 -18.15 12.26
N VAL A 107 -0.37 -17.58 12.55
CA VAL A 107 -1.22 -18.07 13.65
C VAL A 107 -2.14 -19.13 13.06
N PRO A 108 -2.28 -20.31 13.70
CA PRO A 108 -3.32 -21.25 13.33
C PRO A 108 -4.68 -20.57 13.42
N GLU A 109 -5.53 -20.81 12.44
CA GLU A 109 -6.91 -20.37 12.45
C GLU A 109 -7.56 -20.63 13.82
N GLN A 110 -8.10 -19.57 14.44
CA GLN A 110 -8.70 -19.70 15.78
C GLN A 110 -10.19 -20.05 15.70
N THR A 111 -10.89 -19.47 14.76
CA THR A 111 -12.23 -19.82 14.28
C THR A 111 -12.52 -19.03 13.01
N PRO A 112 -12.96 -19.64 11.92
CA PRO A 112 -13.46 -18.87 10.80
C PRO A 112 -14.74 -18.16 11.25
N GLY A 113 -14.78 -16.85 11.12
CA GLY A 113 -16.04 -16.12 11.40
C GLY A 113 -17.21 -16.60 10.55
N ASP A 114 -16.93 -17.22 9.40
CA ASP A 114 -17.95 -17.72 8.47
C ASP A 114 -17.62 -19.05 7.78
N GLY A 115 -16.51 -19.70 8.14
CA GLY A 115 -16.12 -21.01 7.63
C GLY A 115 -15.60 -21.04 6.19
N ASP A 116 -15.39 -19.89 5.56
CA ASP A 116 -15.12 -19.80 4.14
C ASP A 116 -13.62 -19.67 3.77
N SER A 117 -12.74 -19.25 4.71
CA SER A 117 -11.30 -19.14 4.41
C SER A 117 -10.45 -20.02 5.32
N ASP A 118 -9.58 -20.85 4.74
CA ASP A 118 -8.50 -21.53 5.45
C ASP A 118 -7.26 -20.62 5.47
N GLY A 119 -7.45 -19.31 5.54
CA GLY A 119 -6.38 -18.34 5.44
C GLY A 119 -5.47 -18.31 6.66
N SER A 120 -4.20 -18.03 6.46
CA SER A 120 -3.25 -17.69 7.53
C SER A 120 -3.16 -16.18 7.78
N GLY A 121 -3.83 -15.38 6.95
CA GLY A 121 -3.95 -13.95 7.12
C GLY A 121 -4.65 -13.59 8.42
N SER A 122 -4.24 -12.49 9.02
CA SER A 122 -4.74 -12.07 10.32
C SER A 122 -4.60 -10.56 10.52
N VAL A 123 -5.25 -10.03 11.56
CA VAL A 123 -5.14 -8.63 11.96
C VAL A 123 -4.71 -8.56 13.41
N SER A 124 -3.64 -7.82 13.68
CA SER A 124 -3.18 -7.51 15.02
C SER A 124 -3.48 -6.08 15.44
N ARG A 125 -3.61 -5.87 16.74
CA ARG A 125 -3.67 -4.57 17.40
C ARG A 125 -2.48 -4.42 18.32
N ILE A 126 -1.57 -3.52 17.98
CA ILE A 126 -0.45 -3.14 18.83
C ILE A 126 -0.88 -1.91 19.63
N VAL A 127 -1.00 -2.09 20.94
CA VAL A 127 -1.42 -1.02 21.84
C VAL A 127 -0.21 -0.29 22.36
N LEU A 128 -0.14 0.99 22.06
CA LEU A 128 0.95 1.88 22.44
C LEU A 128 0.50 2.86 23.51
N ALA A 129 1.42 3.26 24.37
CA ALA A 129 1.21 4.34 25.31
C ALA A 129 1.00 5.67 24.56
N LYS A 130 0.67 6.73 25.31
CA LYS A 130 0.44 8.10 24.79
C LYS A 130 1.62 8.68 24.00
N ASP A 131 2.84 8.20 24.25
CA ASP A 131 4.04 8.61 23.49
C ASP A 131 4.05 8.06 22.05
N GLY A 132 3.20 7.08 21.75
CA GLY A 132 3.07 6.43 20.45
C GLY A 132 4.21 5.47 20.09
N VAL A 133 5.12 5.16 21.02
CA VAL A 133 6.26 4.25 20.76
C VAL A 133 6.45 3.18 21.84
N THR A 134 5.98 3.43 23.06
CA THR A 134 6.05 2.43 24.15
C THR A 134 4.94 1.41 23.97
N VAL A 135 5.31 0.17 23.69
CA VAL A 135 4.35 -0.95 23.53
C VAL A 135 3.84 -1.38 24.89
N LEU A 136 2.52 -1.35 25.08
CA LEU A 136 1.84 -1.81 26.28
C LEU A 136 1.42 -3.28 26.16
N ARG A 137 0.91 -3.69 25.02
CA ARG A 137 0.48 -5.05 24.70
C ARG A 137 0.31 -5.24 23.21
N ARG A 138 0.28 -6.50 22.76
CA ARG A 138 -0.03 -6.90 21.40
C ARG A 138 -1.15 -7.92 21.41
N GLU A 139 -2.17 -7.69 20.62
CA GLU A 139 -3.41 -8.46 20.58
C GLU A 139 -3.72 -8.89 19.15
N LEU A 140 -4.09 -10.15 18.98
CA LEU A 140 -4.59 -10.67 17.71
C LEU A 140 -6.11 -10.53 17.76
N ILE A 141 -6.67 -9.74 16.86
CA ILE A 141 -8.09 -9.37 16.91
C ILE A 141 -8.95 -10.08 15.85
N THR A 142 -8.33 -10.57 14.77
CA THR A 142 -9.00 -11.32 13.70
C THR A 142 -8.02 -12.33 13.12
N THR A 143 -8.53 -13.52 12.76
CA THR A 143 -7.77 -14.59 12.10
C THR A 143 -8.62 -15.24 11.01
N GLY A 144 -7.98 -16.06 10.16
CA GLY A 144 -8.70 -16.79 9.11
C GLY A 144 -8.97 -16.00 7.85
N LEU A 145 -8.36 -14.82 7.70
CA LEU A 145 -8.32 -14.06 6.45
C LEU A 145 -7.31 -14.69 5.48
N HIS A 146 -7.37 -14.30 4.23
CA HIS A 146 -6.46 -14.82 3.22
C HIS A 146 -5.71 -13.69 2.55
N ASP A 147 -4.38 -13.69 2.75
CA ASP A 147 -3.48 -12.76 2.06
C ASP A 147 -3.98 -11.31 2.17
N ASN A 148 -4.20 -10.87 3.41
CA ASN A 148 -4.79 -9.56 3.63
C ASN A 148 -3.72 -8.47 3.57
N CYS A 149 -3.69 -7.79 2.44
CA CYS A 149 -2.74 -6.76 2.07
C CYS A 149 -3.11 -5.39 2.67
N ALA A 150 -3.24 -4.36 1.87
CA ALA A 150 -3.52 -3.02 2.34
C ALA A 150 -4.92 -2.86 2.98
N GLY A 151 -5.26 -1.65 3.38
CA GLY A 151 -6.55 -1.37 4.02
C GLY A 151 -6.76 0.11 4.32
N ALA A 152 -7.92 0.44 4.88
CA ALA A 152 -8.28 1.81 5.19
C ALA A 152 -9.00 1.99 6.52
N LYS A 153 -9.03 3.25 6.97
CA LYS A 153 -9.85 3.68 8.10
C LYS A 153 -11.15 4.29 7.61
N THR A 154 -12.27 3.81 8.13
CA THR A 154 -13.56 4.44 7.85
C THR A 154 -13.76 5.72 8.69
N PRO A 155 -14.57 6.66 8.23
CA PRO A 155 -14.93 7.85 9.02
C PRO A 155 -15.71 7.55 10.31
N TRP A 156 -16.27 6.34 10.45
CA TRP A 156 -16.96 5.88 11.66
C TRP A 156 -16.09 5.00 12.56
N ASN A 157 -14.75 5.06 12.33
CA ASN A 157 -13.73 4.41 13.15
C ASN A 157 -13.76 2.89 13.16
N THR A 158 -14.09 2.26 12.06
CA THR A 158 -13.78 0.86 11.77
C THR A 158 -12.57 0.74 10.86
N TYR A 159 -12.02 -0.45 10.75
CA TYR A 159 -10.91 -0.79 9.90
C TYR A 159 -11.41 -1.64 8.72
N LEU A 160 -10.97 -1.30 7.50
CA LEU A 160 -11.15 -2.13 6.33
C LEU A 160 -9.85 -2.89 6.07
N THR A 161 -9.93 -4.18 5.82
CA THR A 161 -8.83 -5.04 5.42
C THR A 161 -9.20 -5.80 4.15
N ASN A 162 -8.24 -6.03 3.28
CA ASN A 162 -8.43 -6.46 1.91
C ASN A 162 -7.79 -7.82 1.66
N GLU A 163 -8.55 -8.80 1.22
CA GLU A 163 -8.01 -10.06 0.74
C GLU A 163 -7.56 -9.92 -0.71
N GLU A 164 -6.26 -10.13 -0.98
CA GLU A 164 -5.67 -9.90 -2.29
C GLU A 164 -5.93 -11.07 -3.26
N PHE A 165 -5.83 -12.33 -2.82
CA PHE A 165 -5.98 -13.47 -3.72
C PHE A 165 -7.33 -14.18 -3.60
N PRO A 166 -8.26 -13.99 -4.56
CA PRO A 166 -9.48 -14.79 -4.62
C PRO A 166 -9.16 -16.23 -5.06
N PHE A 167 -9.59 -17.23 -4.31
CA PHE A 167 -9.57 -18.64 -4.76
C PHE A 167 -10.63 -18.85 -5.84
N LEU A 168 -10.31 -18.60 -7.10
CA LEU A 168 -11.25 -18.69 -8.21
C LEU A 168 -11.64 -20.11 -8.58
N ASN A 169 -10.82 -21.09 -8.21
CA ASN A 169 -10.99 -22.51 -8.62
C ASN A 169 -11.55 -23.40 -7.49
N ASP A 170 -11.82 -22.87 -6.32
CA ASP A 170 -12.38 -23.61 -5.20
C ASP A 170 -13.71 -22.95 -4.79
N PRO A 171 -14.87 -23.55 -5.14
CA PRO A 171 -16.18 -22.99 -4.81
C PRO A 171 -16.48 -23.03 -3.30
N ASP A 172 -15.74 -23.81 -2.53
CA ASP A 172 -15.90 -23.95 -1.09
C ASP A 172 -15.01 -22.95 -0.32
N LYS A 173 -14.18 -22.16 -1.05
CA LYS A 173 -13.23 -21.18 -0.49
C LYS A 173 -13.44 -19.84 -1.14
N LEU A 174 -14.08 -18.95 -0.43
CA LEU A 174 -14.47 -17.65 -0.93
C LEU A 174 -13.62 -16.53 -0.32
N SER A 175 -12.35 -16.43 -0.69
CA SER A 175 -11.51 -15.27 -0.41
C SER A 175 -11.61 -14.20 -1.51
N GLY A 176 -10.92 -13.08 -1.33
CA GLY A 176 -10.92 -11.95 -2.25
C GLY A 176 -12.00 -10.93 -1.93
N TRP A 177 -12.23 -10.67 -0.66
CA TRP A 177 -13.22 -9.74 -0.15
C TRP A 177 -12.60 -8.61 0.66
N VAL A 178 -13.32 -7.50 0.77
CA VAL A 178 -13.08 -6.50 1.80
C VAL A 178 -13.83 -6.90 3.06
N TRP A 179 -13.14 -6.80 4.20
CA TRP A 179 -13.72 -7.02 5.53
C TRP A 179 -13.72 -5.73 6.33
N GLU A 180 -14.81 -5.44 7.01
CA GLU A 180 -14.89 -4.35 7.98
C GLU A 180 -14.75 -4.90 9.39
N ILE A 181 -13.77 -4.39 10.14
CA ILE A 181 -13.43 -4.85 11.48
C ILE A 181 -13.62 -3.71 12.48
N ASP A 182 -14.32 -3.99 13.58
CA ASP A 182 -14.33 -3.10 14.75
C ASP A 182 -12.99 -3.26 15.50
N PRO A 183 -12.13 -2.24 15.52
CA PRO A 183 -10.80 -2.35 16.12
C PRO A 183 -10.81 -2.53 17.63
N ALA A 184 -11.93 -2.29 18.31
CA ALA A 184 -12.06 -2.47 19.76
C ALA A 184 -12.44 -3.90 20.15
N THR A 185 -13.30 -4.52 19.37
CA THR A 185 -13.90 -5.83 19.70
C THR A 185 -13.40 -6.97 18.83
N GLY A 186 -12.83 -6.66 17.64
CA GLY A 186 -12.51 -7.66 16.62
C GLY A 186 -13.73 -8.18 15.85
N ALA A 187 -14.92 -7.61 16.08
CA ALA A 187 -16.10 -8.00 15.32
C ALA A 187 -15.92 -7.65 13.85
N GLU A 188 -16.17 -8.62 12.98
CA GLU A 188 -15.92 -8.54 11.55
C GLU A 188 -17.19 -8.67 10.72
N THR A 189 -17.19 -8.03 9.55
CA THR A 189 -18.27 -8.09 8.57
C THR A 189 -17.69 -8.18 7.18
N ARG A 190 -18.02 -9.25 6.43
CA ARG A 190 -17.64 -9.38 5.03
C ARG A 190 -18.49 -8.46 4.15
N LEU A 191 -17.85 -7.63 3.35
CA LEU A 191 -18.49 -6.60 2.52
C LEU A 191 -18.68 -7.10 1.08
N THR A 192 -19.52 -8.10 0.90
CA THR A 192 -19.73 -8.76 -0.41
C THR A 192 -20.17 -7.82 -1.52
N GLY A 193 -20.81 -6.69 -1.20
CA GLY A 193 -21.22 -5.67 -2.16
C GLY A 193 -20.05 -4.92 -2.80
N MET A 194 -18.88 -4.90 -2.17
CA MET A 194 -17.67 -4.24 -2.68
C MET A 194 -16.95 -5.06 -3.77
N GLY A 195 -17.39 -6.27 -4.02
CA GLY A 195 -16.89 -7.14 -5.08
C GLY A 195 -15.90 -8.18 -4.60
N ARG A 196 -15.69 -9.21 -5.43
CA ARG A 196 -14.74 -10.29 -5.22
C ARG A 196 -13.66 -10.22 -6.30
N PHE A 197 -12.47 -9.78 -5.93
CA PHE A 197 -11.29 -9.69 -6.80
C PHE A 197 -10.02 -9.54 -5.93
N SER A 198 -8.85 -9.35 -6.52
CA SER A 198 -7.60 -9.09 -5.77
C SER A 198 -7.63 -7.66 -5.23
N HIS A 199 -8.19 -7.49 -4.03
CA HIS A 199 -8.25 -6.18 -3.40
C HIS A 199 -6.89 -5.79 -2.85
N GLU A 200 -6.44 -4.56 -3.23
CA GLU A 200 -5.24 -3.98 -2.68
C GLU A 200 -5.59 -2.85 -1.70
N GLN A 201 -6.03 -1.73 -2.17
CA GLN A 201 -6.38 -0.61 -1.31
C GLN A 201 -7.66 0.10 -1.74
N GLU A 202 -8.28 0.81 -0.80
CA GLU A 202 -9.44 1.64 -1.05
C GLU A 202 -9.28 3.08 -0.54
N ALA A 203 -9.89 4.00 -1.28
CA ALA A 203 -10.00 5.41 -0.90
C ALA A 203 -11.44 5.90 -1.01
N ARG A 204 -11.82 6.85 -0.14
CA ARG A 204 -13.17 7.39 -0.10
C ARG A 204 -13.24 8.81 -0.60
N VAL A 205 -14.12 9.08 -1.57
CA VAL A 205 -14.49 10.45 -1.99
C VAL A 205 -15.99 10.63 -1.87
N GLY A 206 -16.41 11.60 -1.09
CA GLY A 206 -17.82 11.77 -0.75
C GLY A 206 -18.37 10.57 0.03
N LYS A 207 -19.38 9.89 -0.52
CA LYS A 207 -19.89 8.63 0.05
C LYS A 207 -19.34 7.38 -0.65
N ASN A 208 -18.71 7.55 -1.81
CA ASN A 208 -18.27 6.47 -2.67
C ASN A 208 -16.87 5.98 -2.29
N TRP A 209 -16.61 4.71 -2.53
CA TRP A 209 -15.32 4.07 -2.32
C TRP A 209 -14.74 3.65 -3.67
N TYR A 210 -13.44 3.83 -3.82
CA TYR A 210 -12.67 3.51 -5.00
C TYR A 210 -11.64 2.47 -4.61
N LEU A 211 -11.47 1.43 -5.42
CA LEU A 211 -10.72 0.23 -5.07
C LEU A 211 -9.73 -0.08 -6.18
N THR A 212 -8.52 -0.41 -5.80
CA THR A 212 -7.51 -1.00 -6.66
C THR A 212 -7.66 -2.51 -6.74
N ASN A 213 -7.07 -3.10 -7.79
CA ASN A 213 -7.09 -4.52 -8.05
C ASN A 213 -5.71 -4.94 -8.55
N ASP A 214 -4.95 -5.61 -7.69
CA ASP A 214 -3.62 -6.12 -8.00
C ASP A 214 -3.64 -7.62 -8.33
N ARG A 215 -3.69 -7.93 -9.60
CA ARG A 215 -3.58 -9.31 -10.08
C ARG A 215 -2.37 -9.55 -10.98
N GLY A 216 -1.36 -8.71 -10.87
CA GLY A 216 -0.11 -8.87 -11.60
C GLY A 216 -0.17 -8.65 -13.11
N ASN A 217 -1.31 -8.19 -13.65
CA ASN A 217 -1.55 -7.86 -15.05
C ASN A 217 -2.38 -6.58 -15.15
N TYR A 218 -2.83 -6.25 -16.38
CA TYR A 218 -3.78 -5.17 -16.57
C TYR A 218 -5.12 -5.52 -15.96
N GLN A 219 -5.61 -4.66 -15.04
CA GLN A 219 -6.88 -4.81 -14.35
C GLN A 219 -7.68 -3.50 -14.32
N TYR A 220 -8.98 -3.62 -14.07
CA TYR A 220 -9.87 -2.48 -13.89
C TYR A 220 -9.82 -1.99 -12.45
N LEU A 221 -9.91 -0.67 -12.28
CA LEU A 221 -10.27 -0.08 -10.98
C LEU A 221 -11.77 -0.20 -10.75
N PHE A 222 -12.18 -0.28 -9.50
CA PHE A 222 -13.58 -0.39 -9.14
C PHE A 222 -14.07 0.81 -8.32
N LYS A 223 -15.38 1.03 -8.34
CA LYS A 223 -16.10 2.01 -7.52
C LYS A 223 -17.29 1.34 -6.86
N PHE A 224 -17.36 1.40 -5.55
CA PHE A 224 -18.52 1.00 -4.77
C PHE A 224 -19.32 2.24 -4.35
N VAL A 225 -20.61 2.22 -4.64
CA VAL A 225 -21.58 3.27 -4.28
C VAL A 225 -22.51 2.69 -3.22
N PRO A 226 -22.27 2.98 -1.93
CA PRO A 226 -23.13 2.46 -0.86
C PRO A 226 -24.53 3.07 -0.94
N ASP A 227 -25.54 2.27 -0.59
CA ASP A 227 -26.93 2.74 -0.50
C ASP A 227 -27.07 3.80 0.59
N ARG A 228 -26.34 3.65 1.68
CA ARG A 228 -26.24 4.59 2.81
C ARG A 228 -24.79 5.00 3.05
N ALA A 229 -24.57 6.26 3.35
CA ALA A 229 -23.23 6.87 3.41
C ALA A 229 -22.24 6.22 4.39
N ASN A 230 -22.71 5.56 5.44
CA ASN A 230 -21.88 4.95 6.48
C ASN A 230 -22.23 3.47 6.71
N ASP A 231 -22.68 2.79 5.66
CA ASP A 231 -23.04 1.38 5.67
C ASP A 231 -22.52 0.77 4.36
N LEU A 232 -21.52 -0.09 4.47
CA LEU A 232 -20.88 -0.74 3.32
C LEU A 232 -21.47 -2.12 3.01
N THR A 233 -22.46 -2.58 3.76
CA THR A 233 -23.06 -3.91 3.59
C THR A 233 -23.92 -4.00 2.33
N THR A 234 -24.46 -2.87 1.84
CA THR A 234 -25.28 -2.80 0.63
C THR A 234 -24.91 -1.63 -0.25
N GLY A 235 -24.96 -1.86 -1.56
CA GLY A 235 -24.60 -0.84 -2.55
C GLY A 235 -24.49 -1.42 -3.96
N SER A 236 -23.89 -0.65 -4.86
CA SER A 236 -23.68 -1.02 -6.24
C SER A 236 -22.22 -0.88 -6.63
N LEU A 237 -21.68 -1.89 -7.33
CA LEU A 237 -20.30 -1.93 -7.80
C LEU A 237 -20.23 -1.53 -9.27
N TYR A 238 -19.18 -0.78 -9.64
CA TYR A 238 -18.89 -0.34 -11.01
C TYR A 238 -17.40 -0.53 -11.30
N GLY A 239 -17.03 -0.81 -12.56
CA GLY A 239 -15.66 -0.86 -13.02
C GLY A 239 -15.34 0.34 -13.91
N LEU A 240 -14.10 0.83 -13.88
CA LEU A 240 -13.63 1.93 -14.69
C LEU A 240 -13.11 1.41 -16.06
N SER A 241 -13.81 1.72 -17.15
CA SER A 241 -13.25 1.60 -18.49
C SER A 241 -12.52 2.89 -18.84
N PHE A 242 -11.20 2.82 -18.99
CA PHE A 242 -10.32 3.99 -19.12
C PHE A 242 -9.58 3.97 -20.45
N ASP A 243 -9.66 5.04 -21.22
CA ASP A 243 -8.89 5.21 -22.46
C ASP A 243 -7.58 5.96 -22.15
N ARG A 244 -6.48 5.23 -22.17
CA ARG A 244 -5.14 5.79 -21.88
C ARG A 244 -4.64 6.76 -22.96
N ALA A 245 -5.19 6.71 -24.17
CA ALA A 245 -4.82 7.66 -25.23
C ALA A 245 -5.40 9.06 -24.98
N THR A 246 -6.56 9.13 -24.33
CA THR A 246 -7.23 10.39 -23.99
C THR A 246 -7.14 10.74 -22.51
N ASN A 247 -6.57 9.86 -21.69
CA ASN A 247 -6.54 9.95 -20.23
C ASN A 247 -7.92 10.20 -19.63
N SER A 248 -8.93 9.49 -20.14
CA SER A 248 -10.30 9.63 -19.67
C SER A 248 -11.04 8.31 -19.67
N GLY A 249 -12.11 8.21 -18.88
CA GLY A 249 -12.88 6.99 -18.77
C GLY A 249 -14.30 7.21 -18.27
N HIS A 250 -15.03 6.13 -18.09
CA HIS A 250 -16.39 6.13 -17.55
C HIS A 250 -16.64 4.87 -16.72
N TRP A 251 -17.55 4.99 -15.76
CA TRP A 251 -17.93 3.86 -14.91
C TRP A 251 -18.95 2.96 -15.62
N VAL A 252 -18.67 1.66 -15.64
CA VAL A 252 -19.48 0.61 -16.25
C VAL A 252 -20.12 -0.22 -15.13
N GLY A 253 -21.43 -0.39 -15.14
CA GLY A 253 -22.13 -1.15 -14.12
C GLY A 253 -23.61 -0.78 -14.02
N PRO A 254 -24.32 -1.24 -12.96
CA PRO A 254 -23.80 -2.04 -11.86
C PRO A 254 -23.30 -3.42 -12.29
N LEU A 255 -22.30 -3.93 -11.56
CA LEU A 255 -21.68 -5.23 -11.77
C LEU A 255 -22.23 -6.27 -10.78
N ASP A 256 -22.13 -7.56 -11.15
CA ASP A 256 -22.29 -8.66 -10.22
C ASP A 256 -21.08 -8.71 -9.25
N PRO A 257 -21.24 -8.43 -7.96
CA PRO A 257 -20.12 -8.38 -7.04
C PRO A 257 -19.42 -9.73 -6.82
N PHE A 258 -20.11 -10.85 -7.02
CA PHE A 258 -19.50 -12.19 -6.91
C PHE A 258 -18.67 -12.58 -8.12
N ASN A 259 -18.87 -11.91 -9.26
CA ASN A 259 -18.15 -12.13 -10.52
C ASN A 259 -17.69 -10.80 -11.14
N ALA A 260 -17.22 -9.88 -10.34
CA ALA A 260 -16.99 -8.48 -10.73
C ALA A 260 -16.08 -8.35 -11.96
N GLU A 261 -14.96 -9.05 -11.99
CA GLU A 261 -14.03 -9.04 -13.12
C GLU A 261 -14.64 -9.64 -14.39
N ALA A 262 -15.29 -10.79 -14.28
CA ALA A 262 -15.91 -11.46 -15.43
C ALA A 262 -17.06 -10.62 -16.00
N ASP A 263 -17.88 -10.00 -15.15
CA ASP A 263 -18.98 -9.13 -15.58
C ASP A 263 -18.44 -7.84 -16.21
N MET A 264 -17.35 -7.27 -15.68
CA MET A 264 -16.67 -6.12 -16.31
C MET A 264 -16.11 -6.48 -17.68
N VAL A 265 -15.45 -7.65 -17.82
CA VAL A 265 -14.97 -8.15 -19.11
C VAL A 265 -16.12 -8.33 -20.11
N ALA A 266 -17.26 -8.84 -19.68
CA ALA A 266 -18.43 -9.00 -20.53
C ALA A 266 -19.01 -7.66 -21.02
N LYS A 267 -18.93 -6.59 -20.22
CA LYS A 267 -19.48 -5.26 -20.51
C LYS A 267 -18.51 -4.32 -21.23
N ALA A 268 -17.20 -4.41 -20.92
CA ALA A 268 -16.18 -3.47 -21.42
C ALA A 268 -15.06 -4.14 -22.24
N GLY A 269 -15.08 -5.47 -22.36
CA GLY A 269 -13.99 -6.26 -22.98
C GLY A 269 -12.90 -6.64 -21.99
N PRO A 270 -11.85 -7.35 -22.43
CA PRO A 270 -10.73 -7.71 -21.55
C PRO A 270 -9.88 -6.48 -21.17
N PRO A 271 -9.32 -6.45 -19.96
CA PRO A 271 -8.39 -5.39 -19.60
C PRO A 271 -7.09 -5.48 -20.41
N THR A 272 -6.55 -4.35 -20.80
CA THR A 272 -5.34 -4.22 -21.65
C THR A 272 -4.61 -2.92 -21.32
N ALA A 273 -3.39 -2.76 -21.82
CA ALA A 273 -2.63 -1.50 -21.72
C ALA A 273 -3.35 -0.27 -22.28
N ALA A 274 -4.42 -0.44 -23.08
CA ALA A 274 -5.15 0.67 -23.66
C ALA A 274 -6.34 1.13 -22.82
N ASN A 275 -6.93 0.24 -21.98
CA ASN A 275 -8.21 0.49 -21.32
C ASN A 275 -8.23 0.23 -19.81
N SER A 276 -7.07 -0.03 -19.20
CA SER A 276 -6.95 -0.41 -17.79
C SER A 276 -5.55 -0.08 -17.24
N PHE A 277 -5.23 -0.53 -16.02
CA PHE A 277 -3.98 -0.26 -15.33
C PHE A 277 -3.25 -1.57 -15.01
N GLU A 278 -1.92 -1.53 -14.99
CA GLU A 278 -1.07 -2.69 -14.76
C GLU A 278 -0.61 -2.69 -13.29
N LYS A 279 -1.06 -3.67 -12.49
CA LYS A 279 -0.81 -3.72 -11.06
C LYS A 279 -1.18 -2.39 -10.37
N ALA A 280 -2.46 -2.15 -10.17
CA ALA A 280 -2.92 -0.98 -9.44
C ALA A 280 -2.94 -1.30 -7.94
N GLU A 281 -2.02 -0.70 -7.21
CA GLU A 281 -1.69 -0.97 -5.81
C GLU A 281 -2.31 0.08 -4.86
N GLY A 282 -1.47 0.83 -4.16
CA GLY A 282 -1.88 1.82 -3.17
C GLY A 282 -2.83 2.90 -3.71
N MET A 283 -3.84 3.27 -2.92
CA MET A 283 -4.80 4.32 -3.27
C MET A 283 -5.14 5.20 -2.05
N VAL A 284 -5.13 6.50 -2.25
CA VAL A 284 -5.49 7.48 -1.22
C VAL A 284 -6.37 8.60 -1.76
N THR A 285 -7.18 9.16 -0.89
CA THR A 285 -7.93 10.39 -1.20
C THR A 285 -6.97 11.57 -1.28
N ALA A 286 -7.05 12.36 -2.35
CA ALA A 286 -6.27 13.58 -2.46
C ALA A 286 -6.63 14.57 -1.33
N PRO A 287 -5.71 15.45 -0.89
CA PRO A 287 -5.98 16.41 0.18
C PRO A 287 -7.16 17.36 -0.10
N THR A 288 -7.50 17.58 -1.36
CA THR A 288 -8.68 18.34 -1.79
C THR A 288 -10.02 17.66 -1.50
N GLY A 289 -10.00 16.33 -1.25
CA GLY A 289 -11.17 15.53 -0.92
C GLY A 289 -12.10 15.18 -2.08
N ASP A 290 -11.74 15.51 -3.33
CA ASP A 290 -12.56 15.34 -4.54
C ASP A 290 -11.93 14.44 -5.61
N ALA A 291 -10.75 13.91 -5.34
CA ALA A 291 -9.97 13.06 -6.23
C ALA A 291 -9.35 11.87 -5.47
N VAL A 292 -8.97 10.85 -6.21
CA VAL A 292 -8.11 9.78 -5.71
C VAL A 292 -6.74 9.85 -6.39
N VAL A 293 -5.71 9.49 -5.64
CA VAL A 293 -4.36 9.26 -6.15
C VAL A 293 -4.04 7.79 -5.92
N PHE A 294 -3.50 7.11 -6.92
CA PHE A 294 -3.16 5.70 -6.82
C PHE A 294 -1.87 5.39 -7.58
N THR A 295 -1.26 4.27 -7.24
CA THR A 295 -0.08 3.75 -7.89
C THR A 295 -0.45 2.70 -8.92
N GLU A 296 0.24 2.73 -10.05
CA GLU A 296 0.32 1.66 -11.02
C GLU A 296 1.74 1.14 -10.96
N SER A 297 1.96 0.00 -10.32
CA SER A 297 3.29 -0.57 -10.14
C SER A 297 3.90 -1.02 -11.47
N GLY A 298 3.07 -1.50 -12.39
CA GLY A 298 3.49 -1.94 -13.71
C GLY A 298 4.17 -3.31 -13.68
N ALA A 299 4.70 -3.73 -14.82
CA ALA A 299 5.51 -4.92 -14.98
C ALA A 299 6.62 -4.66 -16.03
N LEU A 300 7.78 -5.31 -15.92
CA LEU A 300 8.89 -5.09 -16.87
C LEU A 300 8.41 -5.15 -18.34
N PRO A 301 8.74 -4.15 -19.17
CA PRO A 301 9.65 -3.01 -18.95
C PRO A 301 8.99 -1.72 -18.42
N ASN A 302 7.71 -1.74 -17.99
CA ASN A 302 7.00 -0.59 -17.47
C ASN A 302 7.42 -0.32 -16.01
N PRO A 303 8.04 0.83 -15.67
CA PRO A 303 8.46 1.15 -14.30
C PRO A 303 7.31 1.55 -13.37
N GLY A 304 6.10 1.68 -13.89
CA GLY A 304 4.95 2.15 -13.14
C GLY A 304 4.76 3.67 -13.15
N ASN A 305 3.71 4.15 -12.51
CA ASN A 305 3.34 5.57 -12.45
C ASN A 305 2.51 5.87 -11.20
N VAL A 306 2.47 7.13 -10.80
CA VAL A 306 1.47 7.62 -9.85
C VAL A 306 0.42 8.43 -10.60
N TRP A 307 -0.82 8.03 -10.48
CA TRP A 307 -1.97 8.60 -11.16
C TRP A 307 -2.85 9.40 -10.20
N LYS A 308 -3.49 10.43 -10.74
CA LYS A 308 -4.60 11.13 -10.08
C LYS A 308 -5.85 11.04 -10.95
N LEU A 309 -6.98 10.61 -10.37
CA LEU A 309 -8.28 10.63 -11.04
C LEU A 309 -9.17 11.71 -10.44
N THR A 310 -9.81 12.46 -11.32
CA THR A 310 -10.74 13.55 -11.01
C THR A 310 -12.09 13.33 -11.68
N ASP A 311 -13.07 14.17 -11.37
CA ASP A 311 -14.43 14.09 -11.93
C ASP A 311 -15.11 12.74 -11.69
N LEU A 312 -14.81 12.12 -10.56
CA LEU A 312 -15.15 10.74 -10.20
C LEU A 312 -16.66 10.42 -10.22
N ASP A 313 -17.51 11.44 -10.06
CA ASP A 313 -18.98 11.32 -10.10
C ASP A 313 -19.59 11.93 -11.38
N LYS A 314 -18.76 12.29 -12.37
CA LYS A 314 -19.20 12.79 -13.67
C LYS A 314 -19.38 11.64 -14.66
N GLU A 315 -19.99 11.96 -15.82
CA GLU A 315 -20.09 11.03 -16.92
C GLU A 315 -18.72 10.61 -17.45
N THR A 316 -17.76 11.53 -17.41
CA THR A 316 -16.36 11.29 -17.80
C THR A 316 -15.45 11.49 -16.60
N VAL A 317 -14.67 10.48 -16.28
CA VAL A 317 -13.56 10.52 -15.31
C VAL A 317 -12.29 10.93 -16.06
N HIS A 318 -11.50 11.81 -15.48
CA HIS A 318 -10.22 12.25 -16.04
C HIS A 318 -9.06 11.74 -15.21
N GLY A 319 -7.98 11.30 -15.88
CA GLY A 319 -6.75 10.82 -15.27
C GLY A 319 -5.56 11.71 -15.65
N GLU A 320 -4.62 11.83 -14.72
CA GLU A 320 -3.34 12.52 -14.91
C GLU A 320 -2.22 11.69 -14.27
N ILE A 321 -1.11 11.52 -14.98
CA ILE A 321 0.12 10.99 -14.37
C ILE A 321 0.77 12.16 -13.62
N ILE A 322 0.77 12.11 -12.30
CA ILE A 322 1.41 13.12 -11.46
C ILE A 322 2.87 12.82 -11.20
N VAL A 323 3.29 11.54 -11.28
CA VAL A 323 4.69 11.11 -11.31
C VAL A 323 4.83 9.99 -12.32
N ALA A 324 5.65 10.18 -13.33
CA ALA A 324 6.03 9.11 -14.27
C ALA A 324 7.22 8.33 -13.71
N GLY A 325 7.09 7.02 -13.60
CA GLY A 325 8.14 6.16 -13.08
C GLY A 325 9.32 6.00 -14.03
N SER A 326 10.47 5.69 -13.44
CA SER A 326 11.73 5.43 -14.14
C SER A 326 12.62 4.53 -13.27
N PHE A 327 13.17 3.47 -13.82
CA PHE A 327 14.15 2.63 -13.10
C PHE A 327 15.44 3.38 -12.68
N ALA A 328 15.63 4.61 -13.14
CA ALA A 328 16.73 5.47 -12.69
C ALA A 328 16.38 6.34 -11.48
N GLN A 329 15.14 6.32 -11.01
CA GLN A 329 14.66 7.12 -9.89
C GLN A 329 13.55 6.36 -9.16
N MET A 330 12.28 6.65 -9.38
CA MET A 330 11.16 5.93 -8.77
C MET A 330 10.61 4.87 -9.73
N ALA A 331 10.54 3.62 -9.30
CA ALA A 331 9.91 2.54 -10.06
C ALA A 331 9.14 1.59 -9.13
N ARG A 332 8.21 0.86 -9.68
CA ARG A 332 7.35 -0.03 -8.89
C ARG A 332 6.68 0.69 -7.70
N PRO A 333 6.06 1.85 -7.91
CA PRO A 333 5.35 2.50 -6.82
C PRO A 333 4.21 1.59 -6.37
N ASP A 334 4.20 1.31 -5.09
CA ASP A 334 3.24 0.45 -4.43
C ASP A 334 2.40 1.29 -3.45
N ASN A 335 2.65 1.23 -2.19
CA ASN A 335 1.87 1.95 -1.19
C ASN A 335 2.14 3.46 -1.22
N ILE A 336 1.11 4.27 -0.97
CA ILE A 336 1.21 5.73 -0.93
C ILE A 336 0.45 6.33 0.25
N ARG A 337 0.92 7.49 0.74
CA ARG A 337 0.26 8.20 1.82
C ARG A 337 0.51 9.70 1.80
N PHE A 338 -0.54 10.51 1.96
CA PHE A 338 -0.39 11.93 2.22
C PHE A 338 -0.16 12.23 3.71
N THR A 339 0.70 13.21 4.00
CA THR A 339 0.65 13.93 5.27
C THR A 339 -0.58 14.84 5.31
N ASP A 340 -0.99 15.30 6.50
CA ASP A 340 -2.07 16.29 6.61
C ASP A 340 -1.74 17.62 5.88
N ALA A 341 -0.46 17.89 5.67
CA ALA A 341 0.01 19.06 4.94
C ALA A 341 -0.04 18.88 3.42
N GLY A 342 -0.18 17.65 2.92
CA GLY A 342 -0.33 17.33 1.51
C GLY A 342 0.94 16.90 0.80
N ASP A 343 2.03 16.58 1.52
CA ASP A 343 3.20 15.92 0.94
C ASP A 343 2.86 14.43 0.73
N LEU A 344 3.16 13.88 -0.45
CA LEU A 344 2.86 12.49 -0.79
C LEU A 344 4.10 11.63 -0.62
N PHE A 345 4.02 10.63 0.25
CA PHE A 345 5.00 9.57 0.36
C PHE A 345 4.64 8.45 -0.60
N ILE A 346 5.64 7.92 -1.30
CA ILE A 346 5.52 6.84 -2.30
C ILE A 346 6.54 5.78 -1.91
N MET A 347 6.10 4.57 -1.72
CA MET A 347 6.93 3.39 -1.41
C MET A 347 7.07 2.53 -2.65
N GLU A 348 8.24 1.91 -2.82
CA GLU A 348 8.52 0.98 -3.91
C GLU A 348 8.48 -0.46 -3.43
N ASP A 349 7.94 -1.34 -4.27
CA ASP A 349 8.11 -2.78 -4.17
C ASP A 349 8.80 -3.34 -5.42
N HIS A 350 10.12 -3.53 -5.32
CA HIS A 350 10.92 -4.13 -6.37
C HIS A 350 11.02 -5.65 -6.21
N GLY A 351 10.47 -6.39 -7.14
CA GLY A 351 10.76 -7.81 -7.27
C GLY A 351 12.23 -8.08 -7.65
N SER A 352 12.70 -9.30 -7.42
CA SER A 352 14.08 -9.69 -7.66
C SER A 352 14.58 -9.45 -9.10
N ALA A 353 13.68 -9.45 -10.09
CA ALA A 353 14.00 -9.14 -11.48
C ALA A 353 14.23 -7.65 -11.73
N ASP A 354 13.59 -6.78 -10.94
CA ASP A 354 13.70 -5.33 -11.06
C ASP A 354 15.05 -4.85 -10.55
N PHE A 355 15.59 -5.45 -9.50
CA PHE A 355 16.93 -5.14 -8.99
C PHE A 355 18.06 -5.38 -10.00
N ALA A 356 17.79 -6.13 -11.06
CA ALA A 356 18.74 -6.31 -12.17
C ALA A 356 18.67 -5.19 -13.20
N GLN A 357 17.69 -4.27 -13.12
CA GLN A 357 17.57 -3.16 -14.06
C GLN A 357 18.61 -2.06 -13.75
N PRO A 358 19.20 -1.44 -14.79
CA PRO A 358 20.09 -0.31 -14.58
C PRO A 358 19.34 0.86 -13.91
N GLY A 359 19.85 1.32 -12.80
CA GLY A 359 19.35 2.50 -12.09
C GLY A 359 18.58 2.22 -10.80
N THR A 360 18.13 0.98 -10.56
CA THR A 360 17.39 0.64 -9.31
C THR A 360 18.26 0.70 -8.04
N GLY A 361 19.58 0.76 -8.16
CA GLY A 361 20.47 0.77 -6.99
C GLY A 361 20.48 -0.51 -6.16
N GLY A 362 19.56 -1.47 -6.42
CA GLY A 362 19.41 -2.71 -5.68
C GLY A 362 18.76 -2.54 -4.30
N ALA A 363 17.90 -1.53 -4.15
CA ALA A 363 17.18 -1.20 -2.92
C ALA A 363 15.73 -0.84 -3.25
N ASN A 364 14.83 -1.03 -2.29
CA ASN A 364 13.53 -0.37 -2.27
C ASN A 364 13.68 1.02 -1.65
N GLU A 365 12.96 1.99 -2.17
CA GLU A 365 13.10 3.38 -1.80
C GLU A 365 11.74 3.96 -1.36
N ILE A 366 11.81 4.95 -0.48
CA ILE A 366 10.64 5.76 -0.13
C ILE A 366 10.92 7.18 -0.62
N TRP A 367 10.06 7.66 -1.49
CA TRP A 367 10.11 8.98 -2.08
C TRP A 367 9.08 9.92 -1.48
N VAL A 368 9.35 11.20 -1.51
CA VAL A 368 8.40 12.25 -1.15
C VAL A 368 8.21 13.17 -2.33
N LEU A 369 6.96 13.33 -2.75
CA LEU A 369 6.55 14.40 -3.64
C LEU A 369 6.03 15.56 -2.78
N PRO A 370 6.72 16.71 -2.74
CA PRO A 370 6.30 17.85 -1.96
C PRO A 370 4.92 18.36 -2.39
N ARG A 371 4.18 18.92 -1.44
CA ARG A 371 2.81 19.43 -1.66
C ARG A 371 2.74 20.42 -2.82
N GLY A 372 1.80 20.19 -3.72
CA GLY A 372 1.54 21.04 -4.88
C GLY A 372 2.49 20.82 -6.06
N GLU A 373 3.48 19.94 -5.90
CA GLU A 373 4.38 19.54 -6.99
C GLU A 373 3.84 18.34 -7.76
N THR A 374 4.35 18.17 -8.97
CA THR A 374 4.17 17.00 -9.86
C THR A 374 5.48 16.77 -10.60
N GLY A 375 5.64 15.57 -11.19
CA GLY A 375 6.83 15.21 -11.95
C GLY A 375 7.91 14.55 -11.10
N ALA A 376 8.59 13.59 -11.71
CA ALA A 376 9.64 12.82 -11.04
C ALA A 376 10.85 13.69 -10.61
N GLU A 377 11.11 14.79 -11.33
CA GLU A 377 12.17 15.75 -11.01
C GLU A 377 12.01 16.45 -9.65
N ASN A 378 10.80 16.43 -9.08
CA ASN A 378 10.48 17.02 -7.79
C ASN A 378 10.46 16.02 -6.65
N LEU A 379 10.73 14.73 -6.93
CA LEU A 379 10.83 13.71 -5.90
C LEU A 379 12.06 13.91 -5.03
N GLU A 380 11.89 13.76 -3.72
CA GLU A 380 12.95 13.78 -2.72
C GLU A 380 13.06 12.39 -2.08
N LEU A 381 14.29 11.84 -2.05
CA LEU A 381 14.53 10.53 -1.43
C LEU A 381 14.44 10.66 0.10
N PHE A 382 13.52 9.91 0.69
CA PHE A 382 13.31 9.87 2.14
C PHE A 382 14.04 8.72 2.83
N ALA A 383 14.00 7.54 2.22
CA ALA A 383 14.60 6.35 2.82
C ALA A 383 15.00 5.32 1.77
N THR A 384 15.94 4.46 2.14
CA THR A 384 16.31 3.27 1.36
C THR A 384 16.30 2.03 2.24
N LEU A 385 15.82 0.91 1.68
CA LEU A 385 15.80 -0.40 2.32
C LEU A 385 16.59 -1.39 1.45
N PRO A 386 17.38 -2.30 2.05
CA PRO A 386 18.02 -3.37 1.27
C PRO A 386 16.99 -4.20 0.49
N ASN A 387 17.42 -4.81 -0.60
CA ASN A 387 16.62 -5.57 -1.57
C ASN A 387 15.87 -6.82 -1.06
N ARG A 388 15.67 -6.99 0.21
CA ARG A 388 14.90 -8.07 0.85
C ARG A 388 13.90 -7.53 1.86
N PHE A 389 13.74 -6.22 1.84
CA PHE A 389 12.85 -5.51 2.73
C PHE A 389 11.96 -4.61 1.88
N GLU A 390 10.68 -4.82 2.00
CA GLU A 390 9.65 -4.04 1.34
C GLU A 390 9.04 -3.05 2.33
N PRO A 391 9.07 -1.74 2.04
CA PRO A 391 8.34 -0.75 2.82
C PRO A 391 6.88 -0.76 2.42
N THR A 392 5.98 -1.00 3.37
CA THR A 392 4.54 -1.02 3.14
C THR A 392 3.77 -0.40 4.31
N GLY A 393 2.45 -0.34 4.26
CA GLY A 393 1.57 -0.04 5.38
C GLY A 393 1.84 1.27 6.11
N MET A 394 2.19 2.35 5.43
CA MET A 394 2.50 3.63 6.05
C MET A 394 1.27 4.31 6.64
N TRP A 395 1.38 4.78 7.89
CA TRP A 395 0.36 5.62 8.52
C TRP A 395 0.96 6.66 9.47
N PHE A 396 0.38 7.86 9.49
CA PHE A 396 0.81 8.91 10.41
C PHE A 396 -0.03 8.92 11.69
N SER A 397 0.60 9.21 12.85
CA SER A 397 -0.12 9.53 14.07
C SER A 397 -0.99 10.78 13.88
N ASN A 398 -2.03 10.95 14.69
CA ASN A 398 -3.00 12.05 14.56
C ASN A 398 -2.39 13.47 14.61
N ASN A 399 -1.14 13.62 15.04
CA ASN A 399 -0.43 14.90 15.08
C ASN A 399 0.75 14.94 14.09
N ASN A 400 0.86 13.95 13.21
CA ASN A 400 1.96 13.77 12.25
C ASN A 400 3.37 13.82 12.86
N ARG A 401 3.52 13.44 14.14
CA ARG A 401 4.83 13.36 14.79
C ARG A 401 5.51 12.02 14.58
N ILE A 402 4.73 10.98 14.33
CA ILE A 402 5.19 9.61 14.14
C ILE A 402 4.62 9.10 12.83
N MET A 403 5.47 8.53 12.02
CA MET A 403 5.11 7.68 10.90
C MET A 403 5.30 6.24 11.34
N TYR A 404 4.25 5.43 11.30
CA TYR A 404 4.34 3.98 11.42
C TYR A 404 4.52 3.40 10.03
N LEU A 405 5.44 2.48 9.91
CA LEU A 405 5.78 1.81 8.65
C LEU A 405 5.93 0.32 8.92
N SER A 406 5.29 -0.48 8.13
CA SER A 406 5.61 -1.90 8.03
C SER A 406 6.81 -2.10 7.12
N VAL A 407 7.60 -3.09 7.43
CA VAL A 407 8.72 -3.54 6.62
C VAL A 407 8.59 -5.04 6.51
N GLN A 408 8.10 -5.52 5.39
CA GLN A 408 8.08 -6.94 5.06
C GLN A 408 9.50 -7.44 4.79
N ALA A 409 9.75 -8.71 5.01
CA ALA A 409 11.09 -9.27 4.86
C ALA A 409 11.04 -10.73 4.42
N ASP A 410 11.85 -11.04 3.41
CA ASP A 410 12.08 -12.43 3.00
C ASP A 410 12.90 -13.22 4.03
N PRO A 411 12.59 -14.51 4.29
CA PRO A 411 13.42 -15.35 5.12
C PRO A 411 14.89 -15.39 4.66
N PRO A 412 15.88 -15.39 5.57
CA PRO A 412 15.75 -15.59 7.02
C PRO A 412 15.52 -14.31 7.84
N PHE A 413 15.21 -13.20 7.23
CA PHE A 413 14.90 -11.95 7.93
C PHE A 413 13.47 -11.98 8.47
N GLN A 414 13.15 -11.06 9.35
CA GLN A 414 11.85 -10.95 9.99
C GLN A 414 11.21 -9.61 9.66
N SER A 415 9.93 -9.65 9.35
CA SER A 415 9.10 -8.48 9.12
C SER A 415 8.96 -7.65 10.40
N ARG A 416 8.85 -6.35 10.28
CA ARG A 416 8.83 -5.41 11.41
C ARG A 416 7.83 -4.29 11.19
N VAL A 417 7.31 -3.80 12.31
CA VAL A 417 6.65 -2.49 12.36
C VAL A 417 7.59 -1.52 13.07
N ILE A 418 7.84 -0.38 12.46
CA ILE A 418 8.70 0.67 12.99
C ILE A 418 7.94 1.99 13.15
N ALA A 419 8.34 2.77 14.14
CA ALA A 419 7.87 4.13 14.37
C ALA A 419 8.99 5.11 14.04
N ILE A 420 8.82 5.90 13.00
CA ILE A 420 9.77 6.90 12.54
C ILE A 420 9.38 8.26 13.11
N GLN A 421 10.35 8.99 13.65
CA GLN A 421 10.16 10.30 14.25
C GLN A 421 11.15 11.32 13.67
N ARG A 422 10.66 12.55 13.46
CA ARG A 422 11.51 13.67 13.05
C ARG A 422 12.09 14.34 14.30
N THR A 423 13.39 14.57 14.32
CA THR A 423 14.07 15.29 15.39
C THR A 423 13.62 16.77 15.40
N GLY A 424 12.96 17.19 16.46
CA GLY A 424 12.56 18.59 16.65
C GLY A 424 11.38 19.08 15.80
N GLY A 425 10.57 18.17 15.24
CA GLY A 425 9.46 18.58 14.37
C GLY A 425 8.35 17.55 14.21
N ASN A 426 7.61 17.66 13.12
CA ASN A 426 6.62 16.71 12.65
C ASN A 426 6.68 16.61 11.11
N PHE A 427 5.97 15.65 10.52
CA PHE A 427 5.96 15.39 9.08
C PHE A 427 5.21 16.45 8.25
N ASN A 428 4.48 17.39 8.86
CA ASN A 428 3.84 18.51 8.16
C ASN A 428 4.81 19.67 7.85
N GLN A 429 6.00 19.66 8.44
CA GLN A 429 7.02 20.66 8.14
C GLN A 429 7.72 20.30 6.84
N PRO A 430 7.98 21.29 5.95
CA PRO A 430 8.74 21.03 4.74
C PRO A 430 10.06 20.33 5.04
N TYR A 431 10.50 19.48 4.13
CA TYR A 431 11.84 18.97 4.16
C TYR A 431 12.77 20.15 3.89
N ASP A 432 13.70 20.43 4.80
CA ASP A 432 14.76 21.40 4.54
C ASP A 432 15.71 20.79 3.50
N ARG A 433 15.77 21.42 2.33
CA ARG A 433 16.67 21.05 1.23
C ARG A 433 18.12 21.32 1.59
#